data_f49485f0eb86adbd0d4ba771081fe8fd
#
_entry.id   f49485f0eb86adbd0d4ba771081fe8fd
#
_cell.length_a   1.000
_cell.length_b   1.000
_cell.length_c   1.000
_cell.angle_alpha   90.00
_cell.angle_beta   90.00
_cell.angle_gamma   90.00
#
_symmetry.space_group_name_H-M   'P 1'
#
loop_
_entity.id
_entity.type
_entity.pdbx_description
1 polymer ?
#
loop_
_entity_poly.entity_id
_entity_poly.type
_entity_poly.pdbx_seq_one_letter_code
_entity_poly.pdbx_strand_id
1 'polypeptide(L)' 'MKDNDVRICEKYALTVAEAAVYFGIGEKKLRSMIEDYRHLGLFIQNGVKYTVKREKFEAFLNDACTI' A
#
# COMPACT_ATOMS: atom_id res chain seq x y z
N MET A 1 9.79 -10.75 -18.87
CA MET A 1 8.58 -10.01 -18.47
C MET A 1 8.93 -8.83 -17.60
N LYS A 2 8.36 -7.72 -17.88
CA LYS A 2 8.67 -6.52 -17.13
C LYS A 2 7.53 -6.15 -16.21
N ASP A 3 7.91 -5.78 -15.00
CA ASP A 3 6.91 -5.40 -14.02
C ASP A 3 6.13 -4.17 -14.45
N ASN A 4 6.77 -3.29 -15.22
CA ASN A 4 6.11 -2.07 -15.64
C ASN A 4 5.02 -2.31 -16.69
N ASP A 5 4.89 -3.53 -17.19
CA ASP A 5 3.79 -3.86 -18.06
C ASP A 5 2.50 -4.06 -17.29
N VAL A 6 2.60 -4.20 -15.97
CA VAL A 6 1.43 -4.41 -15.13
C VAL A 6 0.99 -3.06 -14.56
N ARG A 7 -0.26 -2.72 -14.78
CA ARG A 7 -0.79 -1.47 -14.25
C ARG A 7 -0.85 -1.52 -12.74
N ILE A 8 -0.71 -0.35 -12.12
CA ILE A 8 -0.77 -0.28 -10.67
C ILE A 8 -2.07 -0.88 -10.14
N CYS A 9 -3.18 -0.60 -10.80
CA CYS A 9 -4.46 -1.09 -10.34
C CYS A 9 -4.62 -2.60 -10.49
N GLU A 10 -3.69 -3.25 -11.19
CA GLU A 10 -3.73 -4.70 -11.38
C GLU A 10 -2.72 -5.43 -10.53
N LYS A 11 -1.88 -4.70 -9.83
CA LYS A 11 -0.87 -5.33 -8.99
C LYS A 11 -1.46 -5.80 -7.68
N TYR A 12 -1.01 -6.97 -7.24
CA TYR A 12 -1.41 -7.46 -5.93
C TYR A 12 -0.82 -6.61 -4.81
N ALA A 13 0.43 -6.23 -4.96
CA ALA A 13 1.13 -5.43 -3.96
C ALA A 13 1.80 -4.25 -4.65
N LEU A 14 1.76 -3.11 -4.00
CA LEU A 14 2.30 -1.87 -4.51
C LEU A 14 3.48 -1.43 -3.66
N THR A 15 4.46 -0.78 -4.30
CA THR A 15 5.49 -0.11 -3.52
C THR A 15 4.86 1.06 -2.78
N VAL A 16 5.58 1.61 -1.80
CA VAL A 16 5.06 2.76 -1.05
C VAL A 16 4.76 3.91 -2.01
N ALA A 17 5.67 4.16 -2.96
CA ALA A 17 5.46 5.25 -3.91
C ALA A 17 4.24 5.00 -4.78
N GLU A 18 4.08 3.76 -5.26
CA GLU A 18 2.92 3.43 -6.07
C GLU A 18 1.63 3.56 -5.29
N ALA A 19 1.64 3.09 -4.04
CA ALA A 19 0.46 3.17 -3.21
C ALA A 19 0.09 4.62 -2.90
N ALA A 20 1.10 5.47 -2.69
CA ALA A 20 0.84 6.87 -2.43
C ALA A 20 0.08 7.50 -3.58
N VAL A 21 0.47 7.18 -4.81
CA VAL A 21 -0.20 7.71 -5.99
C VAL A 21 -1.57 7.08 -6.15
N TYR A 22 -1.65 5.77 -6.02
CA TYR A 22 -2.90 5.06 -6.27
C TYR A 22 -3.99 5.47 -5.28
N PHE A 23 -3.64 5.61 -4.01
CA PHE A 23 -4.63 5.93 -2.98
C PHE A 23 -4.72 7.42 -2.70
N GLY A 24 -3.86 8.23 -3.31
CA GLY A 24 -3.89 9.66 -3.08
C GLY A 24 -3.44 10.06 -1.69
N ILE A 25 -2.54 9.31 -1.10
CA ILE A 25 -2.02 9.56 0.25
C ILE A 25 -0.56 9.92 0.14
N GLY A 26 -0.12 10.93 0.87
CA GLY A 26 1.29 11.29 0.87
C GLY A 26 2.16 10.14 1.39
N GLU A 27 3.37 10.03 0.85
CA GLU A 27 4.27 8.94 1.25
C GLU A 27 4.57 8.98 2.75
N LYS A 28 4.74 10.17 3.28
CA LYS A 28 5.06 10.32 4.68
C LYS A 28 3.95 9.78 5.56
N LYS A 29 2.72 10.13 5.21
CA LYS A 29 1.57 9.62 5.95
C LYS A 29 1.44 8.11 5.76
N LEU A 30 1.69 7.63 4.56
CA LEU A 30 1.59 6.21 4.27
C LEU A 30 2.62 5.42 5.08
N ARG A 31 3.84 5.94 5.19
CA ARG A 31 4.86 5.28 6.00
C ARG A 31 4.46 5.23 7.46
N SER A 32 3.84 6.30 7.94
CA SER A 32 3.33 6.33 9.31
C SER A 32 2.25 5.27 9.50
N MET A 33 1.37 5.12 8.52
CA MET A 33 0.33 4.11 8.59
C MET A 33 0.90 2.69 8.57
N ILE A 34 2.00 2.49 7.85
CA ILE A 34 2.65 1.19 7.86
C ILE A 34 3.08 0.82 9.28
N GLU A 35 3.64 1.77 10.00
CA GLU A 35 4.06 1.52 11.38
C GLU A 35 2.86 1.26 12.29
N ASP A 36 1.81 2.04 12.12
CA ASP A 36 0.66 1.99 13.01
C ASP A 36 -0.18 0.74 12.79
N TYR A 37 -0.28 0.29 11.54
CA TYR A 37 -1.21 -0.78 11.18
C TYR A 37 -0.53 -2.04 10.68
N ARG A 38 0.75 -2.20 10.96
CA ARG A 38 1.47 -3.36 10.44
C ARG A 38 0.90 -4.67 10.98
N HIS A 39 0.27 -4.63 12.14
CA HIS A 39 -0.32 -5.83 12.75
C HIS A 39 -1.58 -6.30 12.03
N LEU A 40 -2.12 -5.49 11.14
CA LEU A 40 -3.35 -5.86 10.43
C LEU A 40 -3.10 -6.70 9.19
N GLY A 41 -1.84 -6.90 8.83
CA GLY A 41 -1.53 -7.72 7.66
C GLY A 41 -1.79 -7.03 6.34
N LEU A 42 -1.76 -5.71 6.34
CA LEU A 42 -1.99 -4.94 5.13
C LEU A 42 -0.71 -4.76 4.31
N PHE A 43 0.42 -5.02 4.90
CA PHE A 43 1.71 -4.71 4.30
C PHE A 43 2.61 -5.93 4.31
N ILE A 44 3.52 -5.95 3.36
CA ILE A 44 4.52 -7.02 3.26
C ILE A 44 5.88 -6.38 3.43
N GLN A 45 6.67 -6.89 4.35
CA GLN A 45 8.03 -6.43 4.52
C GLN A 45 8.97 -7.41 3.81
N ASN A 46 9.80 -6.88 2.95
CA ASN A 46 10.76 -7.67 2.21
C ASN A 46 12.13 -7.03 2.40
N GLY A 47 12.85 -7.48 3.43
CA GLY A 47 14.09 -6.84 3.79
C GLY A 47 13.83 -5.46 4.35
N VAL A 48 14.43 -4.45 3.74
CA VAL A 48 14.23 -3.06 4.16
C VAL A 48 13.08 -2.40 3.43
N LYS A 49 12.45 -3.12 2.52
CA LYS A 49 11.38 -2.53 1.72
C LYS A 49 10.03 -3.01 2.19
N TYR A 50 9.04 -2.15 2.04
CA TYR A 50 7.67 -2.49 2.32
C TYR A 50 6.84 -2.39 1.05
N THR A 51 5.88 -3.30 0.92
CA THR A 51 4.89 -3.20 -0.14
C THR A 51 3.52 -3.25 0.51
N VAL A 52 2.56 -2.66 -0.18
CA VAL A 52 1.20 -2.53 0.32
C VAL A 52 0.32 -3.52 -0.43
N LYS A 53 -0.42 -4.34 0.30
CA LYS A 53 -1.38 -5.24 -0.32
C LYS A 53 -2.55 -4.41 -0.80
N ARG A 54 -2.65 -4.22 -2.11
CA ARG A 54 -3.57 -3.25 -2.69
C ARG A 54 -5.01 -3.48 -2.26
N GLU A 55 -5.51 -4.69 -2.46
CA GLU A 55 -6.92 -4.95 -2.17
C GLU A 55 -7.23 -4.86 -0.69
N LYS A 56 -6.32 -5.37 0.13
CA LYS A 56 -6.56 -5.33 1.56
C LYS A 56 -6.49 -3.93 2.11
N PHE A 57 -5.55 -3.14 1.62
CA PHE A 57 -5.45 -1.76 2.06
C PHE A 57 -6.64 -0.95 1.56
N GLU A 58 -7.08 -1.24 0.36
CA GLU A 58 -8.25 -0.57 -0.19
C GLU A 58 -9.49 -0.86 0.66
N ALA A 59 -9.66 -2.11 1.06
CA ALA A 59 -10.78 -2.48 1.93
C ALA A 59 -10.65 -1.78 3.28
N PHE A 60 -9.43 -1.69 3.79
CA PHE A 60 -9.21 -0.99 5.06
C PHE A 60 -9.63 0.48 4.95
N LEU A 61 -9.25 1.12 3.86
CA LEU A 61 -9.62 2.52 3.65
C LEU A 61 -11.12 2.70 3.50
N ASN A 62 -11.77 1.74 2.85
CA ASN A 62 -13.22 1.81 2.67
C ASN A 62 -13.95 1.69 4.00
N ASP A 63 -13.40 0.91 4.92
CA ASP A 63 -14.01 0.75 6.24
C ASP A 63 -13.71 1.93 7.16
N ALA A 64 -12.59 2.60 6.94
CA ALA A 64 -12.20 3.72 7.78
C ALA A 64 -12.91 4.98 7.29
N CYS A 65 -13.68 5.59 8.14
CA CYS A 65 -14.42 6.81 7.78
C CYS A 65 -13.47 7.99 7.62
N THR A 66 -12.41 8.01 8.40
CA THR A 66 -11.42 9.09 8.33
C THR A 66 -10.03 8.50 8.46
N ILE A 67 -9.12 9.09 7.76
CA ILE A 67 -7.71 8.67 7.81
C ILE A 67 -6.86 9.83 8.28
#